data_1d19be3a08a5c0e1cb39ec2dbd0d584a
#
_entry.id   1d19be3a08a5c0e1cb39ec2dbd0d584a
#
_cell.length_a   1.000
_cell.length_b   1.000
_cell.length_c   1.000
_cell.angle_alpha   90.00
_cell.angle_beta   90.00
_cell.angle_gamma   90.00
#
_symmetry.space_group_name_H-M   'P 1'
#
loop_
_entity.id
_entity.type
_entity.pdbx_description
1 polymer ?
#
loop_
_entity_poly.entity_id
_entity_poly.type
_entity_poly.pdbx_seq_one_letter_code
_entity_poly.pdbx_strand_id
1 'polypeptide(L)'
;MTVIAVIGSQWGDEGKGKVVDYLAERADFVARFNGGNNAGHTVINEFGTFKIHLVPSGIFAHNTTALIGGGVVIDPAVLIEEIELLNKAGVGVDGRLWISPRSHLIMPYHKMLDGLYEEAKGAGATGTTRRGIGPVFADKVSYNGIRWTDFASGAFESRLQMQLTLKNKIIAALGGQALSYEEVRDLYRGYYSKLKPYIKELFPIVQNGLKTDKNFLLEQAMGTFLDTDWGTYPFVTASTTIPSAASAGLGIPPRYITDVVGVTKAYTTRVGAGPLPTEIHDTESGVYKKFAEVAATTGRTRRVGWLDLEIVRTAVALSGVTELCLTKLDVLSGLNEIQVCVGYKLNGKDATYADVDAYELGKVDCVYRTAKGWTEDISKARTLEELPANAQAYVKMIEEAAGVPVKWIGVGPERDATIRR
;
A
#
# COMPACT_ATOMS: atom_id res chain seq x y z
N MET A 1 5.70 -19.05 16.75
CA MET A 1 5.16 -17.68 16.48
C MET A 1 6.02 -17.01 15.42
N THR A 2 5.40 -16.48 14.39
CA THR A 2 6.07 -15.68 13.37
C THR A 2 5.25 -14.41 13.15
N VAL A 3 5.91 -13.24 13.14
CA VAL A 3 5.28 -11.96 12.81
C VAL A 3 5.97 -11.43 11.55
N ILE A 4 5.30 -11.58 10.42
CA ILE A 4 5.83 -11.21 9.10
C ILE A 4 5.21 -9.88 8.67
N ALA A 5 6.03 -8.89 8.30
CA ALA A 5 5.55 -7.68 7.65
C ALA A 5 5.72 -7.81 6.13
N VAL A 6 4.65 -7.57 5.36
CA VAL A 6 4.68 -7.51 3.89
C VAL A 6 4.63 -6.05 3.49
N ILE A 7 5.70 -5.57 2.87
CA ILE A 7 5.86 -4.17 2.45
C ILE A 7 6.12 -4.05 0.96
N GLY A 8 5.84 -2.88 0.38
CA GLY A 8 6.25 -2.55 -0.98
C GLY A 8 7.61 -1.86 -0.98
N SER A 9 8.55 -2.35 -1.77
CA SER A 9 9.92 -1.81 -1.85
C SER A 9 10.07 -0.68 -2.85
N GLN A 10 9.00 -0.16 -3.43
CA GLN A 10 8.99 0.86 -4.48
C GLN A 10 7.96 1.96 -4.15
N TRP A 11 7.27 2.52 -5.15
CA TRP A 11 6.25 3.57 -5.01
C TRP A 11 4.80 3.05 -4.97
N GLY A 12 4.57 1.86 -4.42
CA GLY A 12 3.26 1.24 -4.39
C GLY A 12 2.98 0.39 -5.63
N ASP A 13 1.83 -0.29 -5.62
CA ASP A 13 1.37 -1.15 -6.72
C ASP A 13 2.29 -2.33 -7.07
N GLU A 14 3.14 -2.76 -6.13
CA GLU A 14 4.05 -3.90 -6.31
C GLU A 14 3.32 -5.26 -6.37
N GLY A 15 2.03 -5.30 -6.05
CA GLY A 15 1.24 -6.55 -6.02
C GLY A 15 1.18 -7.19 -4.64
N LYS A 16 1.31 -6.41 -3.56
CA LYS A 16 1.25 -6.89 -2.17
C LYS A 16 0.01 -7.71 -1.85
N GLY A 17 -1.16 -7.32 -2.38
CA GLY A 17 -2.41 -8.04 -2.11
C GLY A 17 -2.35 -9.52 -2.49
N LYS A 18 -1.80 -9.85 -3.66
CA LYS A 18 -1.56 -11.25 -4.07
C LYS A 18 -0.63 -11.97 -3.09
N VAL A 19 0.46 -11.30 -2.67
CA VAL A 19 1.46 -11.90 -1.77
C VAL A 19 0.86 -12.14 -0.39
N VAL A 20 0.08 -11.18 0.12
CA VAL A 20 -0.63 -11.33 1.41
C VAL A 20 -1.66 -12.45 1.34
N ASP A 21 -2.48 -12.52 0.29
CA ASP A 21 -3.45 -13.61 0.08
C ASP A 21 -2.76 -14.97 0.05
N TYR A 22 -1.63 -15.09 -0.66
CA TYR A 22 -0.85 -16.32 -0.73
C TYR A 22 -0.26 -16.73 0.64
N LEU A 23 0.27 -15.79 1.42
CA LEU A 23 0.89 -16.06 2.71
C LEU A 23 -0.13 -16.27 3.83
N ALA A 24 -1.35 -15.77 3.67
CA ALA A 24 -2.39 -15.77 4.70
C ALA A 24 -2.83 -17.16 5.15
N GLU A 25 -2.66 -18.20 4.31
CA GLU A 25 -3.01 -19.58 4.68
C GLU A 25 -2.28 -20.08 5.93
N ARG A 26 -1.16 -19.49 6.25
CA ARG A 26 -0.32 -19.87 7.41
C ARG A 26 -0.42 -18.89 8.56
N ALA A 27 -1.27 -17.88 8.44
CA ALA A 27 -1.43 -16.83 9.43
C ALA A 27 -2.71 -17.04 10.25
N ASP A 28 -2.63 -16.90 11.57
CA ASP A 28 -3.80 -16.79 12.44
C ASP A 28 -4.46 -15.41 12.32
N PHE A 29 -3.63 -14.38 12.12
CA PHE A 29 -4.09 -13.00 11.97
C PHE A 29 -3.47 -12.34 10.73
N VAL A 30 -4.27 -11.64 9.94
CA VAL A 30 -3.81 -10.71 8.91
C VAL A 30 -4.24 -9.30 9.29
N ALA A 31 -3.30 -8.36 9.36
CA ALA A 31 -3.57 -7.04 9.94
C ALA A 31 -3.08 -5.90 9.07
N ARG A 32 -3.99 -4.97 8.70
CA ARG A 32 -3.66 -3.66 8.14
C ARG A 32 -3.27 -2.71 9.25
N PHE A 33 -2.13 -2.07 9.14
CA PHE A 33 -1.59 -1.22 10.20
C PHE A 33 -1.47 0.27 9.84
N ASN A 34 -1.55 0.63 8.55
CA ASN A 34 -1.39 2.01 8.07
C ASN A 34 -2.27 2.32 6.86
N GLY A 35 -2.25 3.58 6.42
CA GLY A 35 -2.95 4.05 5.23
C GLY A 35 -4.46 4.14 5.39
N GLY A 36 -5.18 3.98 4.31
CA GLY A 36 -6.64 4.05 4.24
C GLY A 36 -7.15 3.50 2.91
N ASN A 37 -8.30 3.98 2.45
CA ASN A 37 -8.91 3.55 1.19
C ASN A 37 -8.24 4.13 -0.07
N ASN A 38 -7.11 4.82 0.06
CA ASN A 38 -6.25 5.20 -1.07
C ASN A 38 -5.38 4.04 -1.58
N ALA A 39 -5.15 3.00 -0.78
CA ALA A 39 -4.58 1.75 -1.25
C ALA A 39 -5.63 0.95 -2.03
N GLY A 40 -5.20 0.19 -3.03
CA GLY A 40 -6.07 -0.75 -3.75
C GLY A 40 -5.31 -2.05 -3.99
N HIS A 41 -5.79 -3.13 -3.40
CA HIS A 41 -5.21 -4.46 -3.55
C HIS A 41 -6.10 -5.31 -4.45
N THR A 42 -5.55 -5.76 -5.58
CA THR A 42 -6.24 -6.73 -6.44
C THR A 42 -5.85 -8.13 -6.01
N VAL A 43 -6.84 -8.93 -5.69
CA VAL A 43 -6.70 -10.36 -5.34
C VAL A 43 -7.50 -11.18 -6.34
N ILE A 44 -6.87 -12.21 -6.91
CA ILE A 44 -7.48 -13.15 -7.85
C ILE A 44 -7.30 -14.56 -7.27
N ASN A 45 -8.39 -15.16 -6.86
CA ASN A 45 -8.43 -16.49 -6.25
C ASN A 45 -9.72 -17.25 -6.63
N GLU A 46 -9.99 -18.39 -5.97
CA GLU A 46 -11.14 -19.23 -6.21
C GLU A 46 -12.51 -18.53 -6.01
N PHE A 47 -12.55 -17.46 -5.21
CA PHE A 47 -13.77 -16.66 -5.00
C PHE A 47 -14.02 -15.65 -6.12
N GLY A 48 -13.01 -15.36 -6.97
CA GLY A 48 -13.09 -14.42 -8.06
C GLY A 48 -12.01 -13.35 -8.05
N THR A 49 -12.33 -12.20 -8.64
CA THR A 49 -11.44 -11.03 -8.71
C THR A 49 -11.98 -9.92 -7.81
N PHE A 50 -11.18 -9.50 -6.84
CA PHE A 50 -11.54 -8.49 -5.85
C PHE A 50 -10.57 -7.31 -5.90
N LYS A 51 -11.12 -6.11 -5.78
CA LYS A 51 -10.35 -4.87 -5.58
C LYS A 51 -10.73 -4.32 -4.21
N ILE A 52 -9.94 -4.63 -3.19
CA ILE A 52 -10.17 -4.22 -1.81
C ILE A 52 -9.23 -3.10 -1.40
N HIS A 53 -9.72 -2.23 -0.51
CA HIS A 53 -9.02 -1.02 -0.09
C HIS A 53 -8.73 -0.98 1.41
N LEU A 54 -9.63 -1.50 2.24
CA LEU A 54 -9.58 -1.44 3.70
C LEU A 54 -9.47 -2.80 4.35
N VAL A 55 -10.27 -3.77 3.90
CA VAL A 55 -10.22 -5.12 4.43
C VAL A 55 -8.85 -5.75 4.11
N PRO A 56 -8.16 -6.39 5.07
CA PRO A 56 -6.92 -7.11 4.79
C PRO A 56 -7.07 -8.17 3.72
N SER A 57 -6.12 -8.23 2.77
CA SER A 57 -6.16 -9.17 1.62
C SER A 57 -6.16 -10.64 2.02
N GLY A 58 -5.75 -10.97 3.23
CA GLY A 58 -5.79 -12.34 3.75
C GLY A 58 -7.15 -12.82 4.26
N ILE A 59 -8.22 -12.02 4.13
CA ILE A 59 -9.58 -12.40 4.57
C ILE A 59 -10.10 -13.65 3.85
N PHE A 60 -9.58 -13.95 2.66
CA PHE A 60 -9.97 -15.12 1.87
C PHE A 60 -9.50 -16.45 2.47
N ALA A 61 -8.46 -16.46 3.29
CA ALA A 61 -8.04 -17.65 4.02
C ALA A 61 -9.03 -17.98 5.15
N HIS A 62 -9.59 -19.18 5.13
CA HIS A 62 -10.73 -19.56 5.99
C HIS A 62 -10.46 -19.48 7.49
N ASN A 63 -9.23 -19.79 7.92
CA ASN A 63 -8.85 -19.88 9.34
C ASN A 63 -8.20 -18.58 9.87
N THR A 64 -8.19 -17.51 9.07
CA THR A 64 -7.52 -16.26 9.39
C THR A 64 -8.51 -15.22 9.91
N THR A 65 -8.12 -14.51 10.96
CA THR A 65 -8.83 -13.33 11.47
C THR A 65 -8.20 -12.06 10.89
N ALA A 66 -8.99 -11.21 10.27
CA ALA A 66 -8.57 -9.95 9.67
C ALA A 66 -8.72 -8.81 10.69
N LEU A 67 -7.65 -8.00 10.85
CA LEU A 67 -7.60 -6.87 11.78
C LEU A 67 -7.37 -5.57 11.02
N ILE A 68 -8.20 -4.56 11.23
CA ILE A 68 -7.98 -3.19 10.79
C ILE A 68 -7.49 -2.37 11.98
N GLY A 69 -6.20 -2.07 12.02
CA GLY A 69 -5.53 -1.42 13.13
C GLY A 69 -5.86 0.06 13.30
N GLY A 70 -5.54 0.63 14.46
CA GLY A 70 -5.75 2.05 14.77
C GLY A 70 -4.90 3.02 13.95
N GLY A 71 -3.90 2.53 13.22
CA GLY A 71 -3.12 3.31 12.25
C GLY A 71 -3.79 3.51 10.89
N VAL A 72 -4.87 2.76 10.61
CA VAL A 72 -5.66 2.88 9.39
C VAL A 72 -6.72 3.98 9.55
N VAL A 73 -6.88 4.83 8.54
CA VAL A 73 -8.00 5.78 8.47
C VAL A 73 -9.12 5.16 7.62
N ILE A 74 -10.34 5.20 8.13
CA ILE A 74 -11.47 4.43 7.60
C ILE A 74 -12.49 5.33 6.94
N ASP A 75 -12.79 5.06 5.68
CA ASP A 75 -14.01 5.50 5.02
C ASP A 75 -15.12 4.47 5.30
N PRO A 76 -16.12 4.80 6.13
CA PRO A 76 -17.13 3.83 6.52
C PRO A 76 -17.97 3.30 5.36
N ALA A 77 -18.25 4.13 4.36
CA ALA A 77 -19.01 3.73 3.18
C ALA A 77 -18.26 2.65 2.40
N VAL A 78 -16.97 2.90 2.11
CA VAL A 78 -16.11 1.95 1.38
C VAL A 78 -15.99 0.62 2.14
N LEU A 79 -15.84 0.68 3.47
CA LEU A 79 -15.72 -0.53 4.27
C LEU A 79 -17.01 -1.37 4.26
N ILE A 80 -18.19 -0.72 4.32
CA ILE A 80 -19.48 -1.41 4.22
C ILE A 80 -19.61 -2.07 2.84
N GLU A 81 -19.29 -1.35 1.77
CA GLU A 81 -19.31 -1.90 0.41
C GLU A 81 -18.40 -3.12 0.26
N GLU A 82 -17.21 -3.10 0.84
CA GLU A 82 -16.28 -4.25 0.82
C GLU A 82 -16.82 -5.44 1.60
N ILE A 83 -17.38 -5.22 2.79
CA ILE A 83 -18.02 -6.28 3.59
C ILE A 83 -19.18 -6.92 2.82
N GLU A 84 -20.04 -6.10 2.21
CA GLU A 84 -21.18 -6.58 1.42
C GLU A 84 -20.70 -7.36 0.18
N LEU A 85 -19.67 -6.89 -0.51
CA LEU A 85 -19.06 -7.57 -1.65
C LEU A 85 -18.49 -8.94 -1.27
N LEU A 86 -17.75 -9.03 -0.17
CA LEU A 86 -17.15 -10.27 0.32
C LEU A 86 -18.22 -11.28 0.74
N ASN A 87 -19.21 -10.84 1.51
CA ASN A 87 -20.33 -11.71 1.91
C ASN A 87 -21.12 -12.25 0.71
N LYS A 88 -21.36 -11.41 -0.30
CA LYS A 88 -22.03 -11.82 -1.55
C LYS A 88 -21.22 -12.86 -2.33
N ALA A 89 -19.92 -12.82 -2.23
CA ALA A 89 -19.02 -13.80 -2.85
C ALA A 89 -18.84 -15.08 -2.01
N GLY A 90 -19.51 -15.21 -0.86
CA GLY A 90 -19.39 -16.36 0.03
C GLY A 90 -18.18 -16.30 0.97
N VAL A 91 -17.47 -15.18 1.01
CA VAL A 91 -16.38 -14.94 1.98
C VAL A 91 -17.01 -14.39 3.25
N GLY A 92 -17.29 -15.25 4.21
CA GLY A 92 -17.87 -14.85 5.50
C GLY A 92 -16.91 -13.99 6.29
N VAL A 93 -17.31 -12.76 6.62
CA VAL A 93 -16.49 -11.82 7.41
C VAL A 93 -16.92 -11.75 8.88
N ASP A 94 -18.12 -12.19 9.21
CA ASP A 94 -18.67 -12.14 10.56
C ASP A 94 -17.87 -13.02 11.52
N GLY A 95 -17.47 -12.42 12.65
CA GLY A 95 -16.61 -13.07 13.63
C GLY A 95 -15.12 -13.19 13.21
N ARG A 96 -14.78 -12.79 11.99
CA ARG A 96 -13.42 -12.86 11.43
C ARG A 96 -12.81 -11.51 11.06
N LEU A 97 -13.59 -10.46 10.95
CA LEU A 97 -13.11 -9.09 10.73
C LEU A 97 -13.29 -8.27 12.00
N TRP A 98 -12.19 -7.67 12.48
CA TRP A 98 -12.23 -6.75 13.61
C TRP A 98 -11.59 -5.42 13.28
N ILE A 99 -12.24 -4.33 13.73
CA ILE A 99 -11.85 -2.95 13.49
C ILE A 99 -11.46 -2.32 14.83
N SER A 100 -10.29 -1.69 14.88
CA SER A 100 -9.87 -0.96 16.06
C SER A 100 -10.80 0.23 16.33
N PRO A 101 -11.30 0.40 17.57
CA PRO A 101 -12.06 1.59 17.93
C PRO A 101 -11.21 2.87 17.88
N ARG A 102 -9.90 2.75 17.83
CA ARG A 102 -8.93 3.86 17.75
C ARG A 102 -8.71 4.39 16.34
N SER A 103 -9.24 3.71 15.30
CA SER A 103 -9.15 4.17 13.91
C SER A 103 -9.89 5.49 13.72
N HIS A 104 -9.27 6.40 12.94
CA HIS A 104 -9.89 7.66 12.59
C HIS A 104 -10.82 7.51 11.39
N LEU A 105 -11.87 8.31 11.38
CA LEU A 105 -12.89 8.30 10.33
C LEU A 105 -12.59 9.37 9.29
N ILE A 106 -12.64 8.98 8.03
CA ILE A 106 -12.64 9.91 6.91
C ILE A 106 -14.05 10.49 6.83
N MET A 107 -14.19 11.77 7.18
CA MET A 107 -15.45 12.50 7.12
C MET A 107 -15.64 13.14 5.74
N PRO A 108 -16.87 13.53 5.34
CA PRO A 108 -17.13 14.16 4.04
C PRO A 108 -16.29 15.40 3.79
N TYR A 109 -16.06 16.22 4.84
CA TYR A 109 -15.21 17.41 4.73
C TYR A 109 -13.74 17.06 4.41
N HIS A 110 -13.22 15.89 4.80
CA HIS A 110 -11.87 15.49 4.41
C HIS A 110 -11.75 15.27 2.91
N LYS A 111 -12.74 14.60 2.29
CA LYS A 111 -12.75 14.36 0.83
C LYS A 111 -12.88 15.68 0.07
N MET A 112 -13.76 16.58 0.55
CA MET A 112 -13.95 17.90 -0.05
C MET A 112 -12.69 18.76 0.05
N LEU A 113 -12.06 18.81 1.23
CA LEU A 113 -10.82 19.57 1.45
C LEU A 113 -9.64 19.00 0.64
N ASP A 114 -9.54 17.69 0.46
CA ASP A 114 -8.52 17.07 -0.37
C ASP A 114 -8.63 17.57 -1.83
N GLY A 115 -9.84 17.65 -2.37
CA GLY A 115 -10.10 18.22 -3.69
C GLY A 115 -9.79 19.71 -3.77
N LEU A 116 -10.30 20.50 -2.84
CA LEU A 116 -10.12 21.97 -2.81
C LEU A 116 -8.65 22.36 -2.63
N TYR A 117 -7.88 21.63 -1.80
CA TYR A 117 -6.45 21.86 -1.65
C TYR A 117 -5.67 21.56 -2.93
N GLU A 118 -6.01 20.49 -3.65
CA GLU A 118 -5.37 20.18 -4.93
C GLU A 118 -5.66 21.26 -5.98
N GLU A 119 -6.90 21.75 -6.03
CA GLU A 119 -7.29 22.83 -6.94
C GLU A 119 -6.59 24.15 -6.59
N ALA A 120 -6.50 24.48 -5.31
CA ALA A 120 -5.83 25.69 -4.84
C ALA A 120 -4.31 25.68 -5.10
N LYS A 121 -3.66 24.51 -5.14
CA LYS A 121 -2.24 24.38 -5.46
C LYS A 121 -1.91 24.61 -6.95
N GLY A 122 -2.89 24.51 -7.86
CA GLY A 122 -2.67 24.68 -9.29
C GLY A 122 -1.56 23.78 -9.84
N ALA A 123 -0.50 24.38 -10.41
CA ALA A 123 0.64 23.64 -10.96
C ALA A 123 1.46 22.89 -9.91
N GLY A 124 1.31 23.23 -8.62
CA GLY A 124 1.93 22.51 -7.49
C GLY A 124 1.13 21.34 -6.94
N ALA A 125 0.05 20.93 -7.63
CA ALA A 125 -0.77 19.80 -7.20
C ALA A 125 0.03 18.50 -7.12
N THR A 126 -0.18 17.74 -6.05
CA THR A 126 0.54 16.48 -5.80
C THR A 126 -0.09 15.28 -6.49
N GLY A 127 -1.28 15.44 -7.05
CA GLY A 127 -2.01 14.37 -7.73
C GLY A 127 -2.64 13.37 -6.76
N THR A 128 -3.25 13.85 -5.66
CA THR A 128 -3.89 13.01 -4.66
C THR A 128 -5.00 12.13 -5.24
N THR A 129 -5.43 11.14 -4.48
CA THR A 129 -6.57 10.27 -4.85
C THR A 129 -7.91 10.95 -4.58
N ARG A 130 -7.96 12.14 -4.00
CA ARG A 130 -9.15 12.87 -3.54
C ARG A 130 -10.03 12.07 -2.57
N ARG A 131 -9.41 11.16 -1.81
CA ARG A 131 -10.10 10.31 -0.82
C ARG A 131 -10.02 10.84 0.61
N GLY A 132 -9.47 12.04 0.80
CA GLY A 132 -9.40 12.71 2.09
C GLY A 132 -8.30 12.21 3.02
N ILE A 133 -7.29 11.49 2.50
CA ILE A 133 -6.24 10.87 3.31
C ILE A 133 -5.36 11.93 3.98
N GLY A 134 -4.84 12.89 3.23
CA GLY A 134 -4.04 13.98 3.78
C GLY A 134 -4.79 14.76 4.87
N PRO A 135 -6.00 15.27 4.58
CA PRO A 135 -6.81 15.99 5.57
C PRO A 135 -7.14 15.20 6.83
N VAL A 136 -7.46 13.90 6.75
CA VAL A 136 -7.77 13.12 7.97
C VAL A 136 -6.52 12.84 8.81
N PHE A 137 -5.35 12.64 8.19
CA PHE A 137 -4.10 12.52 8.94
C PHE A 137 -3.69 13.86 9.57
N ALA A 138 -3.91 14.99 8.88
CA ALA A 138 -3.73 16.32 9.47
C ALA A 138 -4.61 16.51 10.71
N ASP A 139 -5.87 16.11 10.64
CA ASP A 139 -6.79 16.15 11.79
C ASP A 139 -6.37 15.19 12.91
N LYS A 140 -5.85 14.02 12.58
CA LYS A 140 -5.32 13.06 13.56
C LYS A 140 -4.19 13.67 14.37
N VAL A 141 -3.21 14.32 13.74
CA VAL A 141 -2.03 14.88 14.42
C VAL A 141 -2.31 16.22 15.10
N SER A 142 -3.35 16.96 14.65
CA SER A 142 -3.82 18.22 15.26
C SER A 142 -4.95 18.05 16.29
N TYR A 143 -5.23 16.79 16.69
CA TYR A 143 -6.22 16.41 17.72
C TYR A 143 -7.68 16.67 17.32
N ASN A 144 -7.94 16.93 16.05
CA ASN A 144 -9.26 17.22 15.48
C ASN A 144 -9.99 15.98 14.95
N GLY A 145 -9.31 14.85 14.85
CA GLY A 145 -9.86 13.64 14.28
C GLY A 145 -11.01 13.04 15.09
N ILE A 146 -11.95 12.41 14.39
CA ILE A 146 -13.06 11.65 14.96
C ILE A 146 -12.77 10.16 14.85
N ARG A 147 -13.04 9.40 15.91
CA ARG A 147 -12.81 7.95 16.04
C ARG A 147 -14.10 7.20 16.33
N TRP A 148 -14.08 5.88 16.19
CA TRP A 148 -15.19 5.04 16.65
C TRP A 148 -15.45 5.15 18.15
N THR A 149 -14.40 5.38 18.95
CA THR A 149 -14.53 5.62 20.40
C THR A 149 -15.44 6.80 20.74
N ASP A 150 -15.53 7.81 19.88
CA ASP A 150 -16.39 8.99 20.12
C ASP A 150 -17.88 8.63 20.09
N PHE A 151 -18.28 7.64 19.29
CA PHE A 151 -19.64 7.12 19.28
C PHE A 151 -19.95 6.35 20.57
N ALA A 152 -19.02 5.49 21.01
CA ALA A 152 -19.21 4.68 22.21
C ALA A 152 -19.26 5.54 23.49
N SER A 153 -18.51 6.64 23.53
CA SER A 153 -18.47 7.57 24.68
C SER A 153 -19.60 8.62 24.68
N GLY A 154 -20.37 8.73 23.58
CA GLY A 154 -21.37 9.79 23.40
C GLY A 154 -20.79 11.16 23.00
N ALA A 155 -19.49 11.25 22.71
CA ALA A 155 -18.83 12.50 22.34
C ALA A 155 -18.95 12.86 20.85
N PHE A 156 -19.45 11.94 20.02
CA PHE A 156 -19.45 12.09 18.55
C PHE A 156 -20.10 13.40 18.09
N GLU A 157 -21.28 13.71 18.60
CA GLU A 157 -22.06 14.86 18.13
C GLU A 157 -21.41 16.20 18.46
N SER A 158 -20.94 16.36 19.69
CA SER A 158 -20.23 17.57 20.10
C SER A 158 -18.93 17.78 19.33
N ARG A 159 -18.17 16.70 19.09
CA ARG A 159 -16.97 16.75 18.26
C ARG A 159 -17.29 17.05 16.80
N LEU A 160 -18.32 16.43 16.23
CA LEU A 160 -18.76 16.70 14.87
C LEU A 160 -19.19 18.16 14.69
N GLN A 161 -20.00 18.70 15.62
CA GLN A 161 -20.44 20.09 15.57
C GLN A 161 -19.24 21.05 15.56
N MET A 162 -18.27 20.82 16.43
CA MET A 162 -17.06 21.64 16.51
C MET A 162 -16.25 21.55 15.20
N GLN A 163 -16.05 20.33 14.68
CA GLN A 163 -15.28 20.12 13.44
C GLN A 163 -15.99 20.74 12.23
N LEU A 164 -17.29 20.56 12.08
CA LEU A 164 -18.03 21.15 10.96
C LEU A 164 -18.03 22.67 11.00
N THR A 165 -18.14 23.25 12.20
CA THR A 165 -18.05 24.72 12.37
C THR A 165 -16.70 25.25 11.87
N LEU A 166 -15.59 24.54 12.17
CA LEU A 166 -14.25 24.92 11.71
C LEU A 166 -14.06 24.64 10.22
N LYS A 167 -14.38 23.42 9.78
CA LYS A 167 -14.13 22.96 8.40
C LYS A 167 -14.98 23.70 7.39
N ASN A 168 -16.24 24.03 7.69
CA ASN A 168 -17.10 24.80 6.81
C ASN A 168 -16.55 26.21 6.54
N LYS A 169 -15.88 26.85 7.52
CA LYS A 169 -15.19 28.11 7.29
C LYS A 169 -14.04 27.97 6.28
N ILE A 170 -13.24 26.90 6.40
CA ILE A 170 -12.13 26.63 5.47
C ILE A 170 -12.68 26.30 4.08
N ILE A 171 -13.69 25.45 4.00
CA ILE A 171 -14.36 25.05 2.76
C ILE A 171 -14.91 26.28 2.03
N ALA A 172 -15.63 27.17 2.76
CA ALA A 172 -16.17 28.39 2.16
C ALA A 172 -15.07 29.34 1.66
N ALA A 173 -13.98 29.49 2.43
CA ALA A 173 -12.82 30.30 2.01
C ALA A 173 -12.14 29.78 0.74
N LEU A 174 -12.25 28.48 0.45
CA LEU A 174 -11.75 27.83 -0.77
C LEU A 174 -12.81 27.72 -1.87
N GLY A 175 -13.98 28.35 -1.71
CA GLY A 175 -15.06 28.35 -2.71
C GLY A 175 -15.95 27.09 -2.72
N GLY A 176 -15.83 26.23 -1.72
CA GLY A 176 -16.68 25.06 -1.59
C GLY A 176 -17.98 25.34 -0.83
N GLN A 177 -18.94 24.42 -0.90
CA GLN A 177 -20.21 24.50 -0.18
C GLN A 177 -20.11 23.93 1.22
N ALA A 178 -20.68 24.61 2.21
CA ALA A 178 -20.76 24.14 3.58
C ALA A 178 -21.57 22.84 3.67
N LEU A 179 -21.13 21.93 4.53
CA LEU A 179 -21.80 20.66 4.81
C LEU A 179 -22.83 20.85 5.95
N SER A 180 -23.99 20.20 5.82
CA SER A 180 -25.02 20.16 6.86
C SER A 180 -24.59 19.27 8.02
N TYR A 181 -24.78 19.76 9.25
CA TYR A 181 -24.51 18.99 10.46
C TYR A 181 -25.45 17.78 10.56
N GLU A 182 -26.74 17.99 10.33
CA GLU A 182 -27.77 16.97 10.45
C GLU A 182 -27.52 15.81 9.48
N GLU A 183 -27.23 16.13 8.22
CA GLU A 183 -26.95 15.12 7.19
C GLU A 183 -25.71 14.30 7.54
N VAL A 184 -24.61 14.94 7.93
CA VAL A 184 -23.38 14.23 8.28
C VAL A 184 -23.57 13.39 9.54
N ARG A 185 -24.25 13.96 10.58
CA ARG A 185 -24.54 13.24 11.81
C ARG A 185 -25.32 11.95 11.55
N ASP A 186 -26.42 12.05 10.81
CA ASP A 186 -27.35 10.95 10.60
C ASP A 186 -26.72 9.86 9.71
N LEU A 187 -25.98 10.28 8.68
CA LEU A 187 -25.19 9.38 7.83
C LEU A 187 -24.19 8.56 8.67
N TYR A 188 -23.40 9.21 9.53
CA TYR A 188 -22.36 8.52 10.30
C TYR A 188 -22.92 7.70 11.46
N ARG A 189 -24.06 8.09 12.04
CA ARG A 189 -24.81 7.24 12.96
C ARG A 189 -25.27 5.95 12.26
N GLY A 190 -25.76 6.05 11.02
CA GLY A 190 -26.12 4.91 10.19
C GLY A 190 -24.94 3.98 9.92
N TYR A 191 -23.79 4.51 9.56
CA TYR A 191 -22.57 3.74 9.39
C TYR A 191 -22.11 3.05 10.68
N TYR A 192 -22.12 3.77 11.80
CA TYR A 192 -21.76 3.18 13.09
C TYR A 192 -22.68 2.03 13.46
N SER A 193 -24.00 2.17 13.26
CA SER A 193 -24.95 1.09 13.53
C SER A 193 -24.63 -0.20 12.74
N LYS A 194 -24.26 -0.05 11.46
CA LYS A 194 -23.87 -1.19 10.60
C LYS A 194 -22.54 -1.81 11.00
N LEU A 195 -21.54 -0.98 11.34
CA LEU A 195 -20.18 -1.42 11.62
C LEU A 195 -19.88 -1.76 13.08
N LYS A 196 -20.77 -1.37 14.01
CA LYS A 196 -20.62 -1.65 15.45
C LYS A 196 -20.31 -3.11 15.78
N PRO A 197 -20.90 -4.13 15.11
CA PRO A 197 -20.59 -5.55 15.38
C PRO A 197 -19.14 -5.93 15.11
N TYR A 198 -18.44 -5.19 14.24
CA TYR A 198 -17.05 -5.43 13.85
C TYR A 198 -16.06 -4.63 14.70
N ILE A 199 -16.51 -3.62 15.47
CA ILE A 199 -15.64 -2.76 16.26
C ILE A 199 -15.28 -3.45 17.58
N LYS A 200 -13.96 -3.67 17.78
CA LYS A 200 -13.45 -4.38 18.94
C LYS A 200 -12.07 -3.85 19.34
N GLU A 201 -11.79 -3.73 20.64
CA GLU A 201 -10.44 -3.35 21.09
C GLU A 201 -9.44 -4.44 20.69
N LEU A 202 -8.49 -4.10 19.83
CA LEU A 202 -7.56 -5.04 19.24
C LEU A 202 -6.36 -5.34 20.15
N PHE A 203 -5.98 -4.42 21.03
CA PHE A 203 -4.78 -4.58 21.86
C PHE A 203 -4.78 -5.88 22.69
N PRO A 204 -5.87 -6.27 23.40
CA PRO A 204 -5.91 -7.55 24.10
C PRO A 204 -5.82 -8.76 23.14
N ILE A 205 -6.42 -8.68 21.95
CA ILE A 205 -6.38 -9.75 20.94
C ILE A 205 -4.94 -9.96 20.47
N VAL A 206 -4.28 -8.86 20.07
CA VAL A 206 -2.90 -8.88 19.61
C VAL A 206 -1.96 -9.38 20.70
N GLN A 207 -2.06 -8.84 21.93
CA GLN A 207 -1.19 -9.26 23.05
C GLN A 207 -1.40 -10.72 23.44
N ASN A 208 -2.64 -11.21 23.42
CA ASN A 208 -2.92 -12.63 23.66
C ASN A 208 -2.36 -13.49 22.53
N GLY A 209 -2.54 -13.09 21.26
CA GLY A 209 -1.96 -13.80 20.12
C GLY A 209 -0.44 -13.92 20.22
N LEU A 210 0.25 -12.84 20.58
CA LEU A 210 1.71 -12.87 20.79
C LEU A 210 2.13 -13.79 21.94
N LYS A 211 1.34 -13.87 23.03
CA LYS A 211 1.62 -14.74 24.18
C LYS A 211 1.32 -16.22 23.90
N THR A 212 0.43 -16.50 22.97
CA THR A 212 0.01 -17.86 22.61
C THR A 212 0.60 -18.33 21.27
N ASP A 213 1.72 -17.74 20.88
CA ASP A 213 2.51 -18.11 19.72
C ASP A 213 1.75 -18.11 18.37
N LYS A 214 0.74 -17.22 18.23
CA LYS A 214 -0.01 -17.05 17.00
C LYS A 214 0.83 -16.38 15.91
N ASN A 215 0.57 -16.75 14.65
CA ASN A 215 1.23 -16.19 13.48
C ASN A 215 0.51 -14.94 12.99
N PHE A 216 1.24 -13.85 12.81
CA PHE A 216 0.73 -12.58 12.29
C PHE A 216 1.33 -12.27 10.94
N LEU A 217 0.48 -11.86 10.01
CA LEU A 217 0.85 -11.29 8.71
C LEU A 217 0.42 -9.83 8.69
N LEU A 218 1.39 -8.92 8.64
CA LEU A 218 1.17 -7.49 8.70
C LEU A 218 1.19 -6.90 7.30
N GLU A 219 0.06 -6.39 6.84
CA GLU A 219 -0.14 -5.88 5.49
C GLU A 219 0.01 -4.36 5.45
N GLN A 220 1.03 -3.90 4.74
CA GLN A 220 1.27 -2.48 4.49
C GLN A 220 0.36 -1.95 3.38
N ALA A 221 -0.09 -0.70 3.54
CA ALA A 221 -0.62 0.12 2.46
C ALA A 221 0.50 0.95 1.81
N MET A 222 0.42 1.16 0.51
CA MET A 222 1.33 2.00 -0.28
C MET A 222 2.71 1.35 -0.52
N GLY A 223 3.77 2.11 -0.70
CA GLY A 223 5.15 1.65 -0.89
C GLY A 223 6.12 2.44 -0.05
N THR A 224 7.32 1.93 0.17
CA THR A 224 8.36 2.54 1.02
C THR A 224 8.66 3.99 0.62
N PHE A 225 8.73 4.30 -0.68
CA PHE A 225 9.06 5.65 -1.15
C PHE A 225 7.87 6.61 -1.24
N LEU A 226 6.72 6.18 -0.73
CA LEU A 226 5.56 7.03 -0.43
C LEU A 226 5.44 7.33 1.06
N ASP A 227 6.40 6.91 1.88
CA ASP A 227 6.47 7.24 3.31
C ASP A 227 6.54 8.75 3.54
N THR A 228 5.86 9.24 4.58
CA THR A 228 5.79 10.68 4.87
C THR A 228 7.14 11.30 5.22
N ASP A 229 8.07 10.52 5.80
CA ASP A 229 9.37 10.98 6.26
C ASP A 229 10.52 10.54 5.34
N TRP A 230 10.49 9.30 4.87
CA TRP A 230 11.54 8.66 4.09
C TRP A 230 11.27 8.63 2.59
N GLY A 231 10.06 8.97 2.17
CA GLY A 231 9.68 9.01 0.76
C GLY A 231 10.07 10.31 0.07
N THR A 232 9.60 10.44 -1.15
CA THR A 232 9.86 11.59 -2.04
C THR A 232 8.97 12.79 -1.70
N TYR A 233 9.04 13.31 -0.47
CA TYR A 233 8.26 14.47 -0.03
C TYR A 233 8.48 15.67 -0.96
N PRO A 234 7.42 16.42 -1.38
CA PRO A 234 6.02 16.34 -0.90
C PRO A 234 5.13 15.32 -1.65
N PHE A 235 5.69 14.50 -2.54
CA PHE A 235 4.98 13.54 -3.38
C PHE A 235 4.87 12.18 -2.67
N VAL A 236 4.20 12.17 -1.52
CA VAL A 236 4.09 11.03 -0.59
C VAL A 236 2.64 10.80 -0.15
N THR A 237 2.40 9.75 0.63
CA THR A 237 1.16 9.60 1.40
C THR A 237 1.34 10.17 2.81
N ALA A 238 0.24 10.49 3.47
CA ALA A 238 0.29 11.09 4.82
C ALA A 238 0.49 10.05 5.94
N SER A 239 0.79 8.80 5.63
CA SER A 239 1.03 7.75 6.62
C SER A 239 2.45 7.22 6.56
N THR A 240 2.96 6.74 7.69
CA THR A 240 4.19 5.96 7.72
C THR A 240 3.98 4.61 7.02
N THR A 241 4.84 4.30 6.04
CA THR A 241 4.73 3.12 5.18
C THR A 241 5.87 2.11 5.36
N ILE A 242 6.66 2.24 6.43
CA ILE A 242 7.69 1.27 6.81
C ILE A 242 7.18 0.36 7.93
N PRO A 243 7.83 -0.79 8.21
CA PRO A 243 7.32 -1.78 9.18
C PRO A 243 7.12 -1.24 10.60
N SER A 244 7.87 -0.21 11.01
CA SER A 244 7.72 0.43 12.33
C SER A 244 6.32 0.98 12.60
N ALA A 245 5.57 1.32 11.55
CA ALA A 245 4.18 1.77 11.65
C ALA A 245 3.25 0.70 12.26
N ALA A 246 3.59 -0.58 12.14
CA ALA A 246 2.81 -1.66 12.73
C ALA A 246 2.81 -1.61 14.26
N SER A 247 3.89 -1.15 14.87
CA SER A 247 3.97 -0.97 16.33
C SER A 247 2.98 0.07 16.82
N ALA A 248 2.90 1.22 16.16
CA ALA A 248 1.93 2.27 16.49
C ALA A 248 0.49 1.88 16.08
N GLY A 249 0.34 1.24 14.92
CA GLY A 249 -0.96 0.93 14.32
C GLY A 249 -1.70 -0.25 14.97
N LEU A 250 -0.97 -1.21 15.55
CA LEU A 250 -1.53 -2.45 16.11
C LEU A 250 -1.14 -2.69 17.57
N GLY A 251 -0.16 -1.96 18.10
CA GLY A 251 0.37 -2.23 19.44
C GLY A 251 1.27 -3.47 19.49
N ILE A 252 1.93 -3.83 18.40
CA ILE A 252 2.92 -4.92 18.35
C ILE A 252 4.29 -4.35 18.69
N PRO A 253 4.99 -4.80 19.74
CA PRO A 253 6.34 -4.33 20.02
C PRO A 253 7.29 -4.64 18.85
N PRO A 254 8.19 -3.72 18.46
CA PRO A 254 9.03 -3.88 17.26
C PRO A 254 9.86 -5.18 17.24
N ARG A 255 10.30 -5.64 18.40
CA ARG A 255 11.10 -6.88 18.56
C ARG A 255 10.40 -8.16 18.08
N TYR A 256 9.07 -8.13 17.94
CA TYR A 256 8.31 -9.28 17.43
C TYR A 256 8.25 -9.35 15.91
N ILE A 257 8.53 -8.24 15.21
CA ILE A 257 8.58 -8.23 13.74
C ILE A 257 9.96 -8.75 13.34
N THR A 258 10.04 -10.07 13.11
CA THR A 258 11.30 -10.76 12.83
C THR A 258 11.59 -10.92 11.36
N ASP A 259 10.54 -10.98 10.54
CA ASP A 259 10.62 -11.20 9.12
C ASP A 259 9.90 -10.08 8.36
N VAL A 260 10.58 -9.55 7.35
CA VAL A 260 10.03 -8.50 6.49
C VAL A 260 10.17 -8.94 5.03
N VAL A 261 9.03 -9.19 4.40
CA VAL A 261 8.94 -9.52 2.97
C VAL A 261 8.83 -8.23 2.17
N GLY A 262 9.88 -7.89 1.44
CA GLY A 262 9.90 -6.77 0.49
C GLY A 262 9.30 -7.18 -0.84
N VAL A 263 8.12 -6.70 -1.18
CA VAL A 263 7.50 -6.94 -2.49
C VAL A 263 8.08 -5.95 -3.49
N THR A 264 8.73 -6.45 -4.51
CA THR A 264 9.40 -5.69 -5.57
C THR A 264 8.83 -6.11 -6.91
N LYS A 265 8.40 -5.17 -7.72
CA LYS A 265 8.00 -5.44 -9.10
C LYS A 265 9.24 -5.54 -9.99
N ALA A 266 9.24 -6.42 -10.98
CA ALA A 266 10.35 -6.60 -11.92
C ALA A 266 10.64 -5.37 -12.81
N TYR A 267 9.82 -4.35 -12.73
CA TYR A 267 9.99 -3.01 -13.29
C TYR A 267 9.40 -1.99 -12.29
N THR A 268 9.33 -0.72 -12.62
CA THR A 268 8.84 0.30 -11.68
C THR A 268 7.60 1.00 -12.22
N THR A 269 6.65 1.31 -11.34
CA THR A 269 5.50 2.14 -11.67
C THR A 269 5.26 3.17 -10.58
N ARG A 270 4.69 4.32 -10.96
CA ARG A 270 4.30 5.37 -10.02
C ARG A 270 2.96 5.98 -10.41
N VAL A 271 2.10 6.24 -9.42
CA VAL A 271 0.88 7.01 -9.56
C VAL A 271 1.10 8.42 -9.01
N GLY A 272 0.59 9.45 -9.69
CA GLY A 272 0.72 10.84 -9.26
C GLY A 272 2.03 11.50 -9.68
N ALA A 273 2.24 12.69 -9.14
CA ALA A 273 3.43 13.49 -9.40
C ALA A 273 4.66 12.98 -8.61
N GLY A 274 5.79 13.65 -8.80
CA GLY A 274 7.04 13.34 -8.15
C GLY A 274 8.02 12.56 -9.04
N PRO A 275 9.27 12.39 -8.59
CA PRO A 275 10.33 11.80 -9.38
C PRO A 275 10.13 10.31 -9.64
N LEU A 276 10.50 9.88 -10.83
CA LEU A 276 10.62 8.47 -11.24
C LEU A 276 11.89 8.38 -12.09
N PRO A 277 13.08 8.17 -11.48
CA PRO A 277 14.38 8.29 -12.17
C PRO A 277 14.47 7.44 -13.44
N THR A 278 13.92 6.24 -13.40
CA THR A 278 13.97 5.28 -14.50
C THR A 278 12.80 5.39 -15.49
N GLU A 279 12.04 6.50 -15.47
CA GLU A 279 10.83 6.67 -16.27
C GLU A 279 11.08 6.49 -17.77
N ILE A 280 10.19 5.77 -18.43
CA ILE A 280 10.18 5.57 -19.87
C ILE A 280 9.23 6.62 -20.45
N HIS A 281 9.78 7.63 -21.12
CA HIS A 281 9.01 8.75 -21.70
C HIS A 281 8.46 8.46 -23.10
N ASP A 282 9.08 7.53 -23.84
CA ASP A 282 8.59 7.12 -25.15
C ASP A 282 7.37 6.20 -25.00
N THR A 283 6.17 6.82 -25.02
CA THR A 283 4.89 6.12 -24.87
C THR A 283 4.55 5.23 -26.07
N GLU A 284 5.21 5.44 -27.21
CA GLU A 284 5.02 4.60 -28.39
C GLU A 284 5.94 3.37 -28.41
N SER A 285 6.94 3.32 -27.56
CA SER A 285 7.84 2.17 -27.47
C SER A 285 7.09 0.89 -27.08
N GLY A 286 7.55 -0.23 -27.60
CA GLY A 286 7.04 -1.56 -27.24
C GLY A 286 7.18 -1.86 -25.76
N VAL A 287 8.22 -1.34 -25.11
CA VAL A 287 8.48 -1.51 -23.67
C VAL A 287 7.44 -0.75 -22.85
N TYR A 288 7.18 0.52 -23.17
CA TYR A 288 6.14 1.30 -22.49
C TYR A 288 4.79 0.62 -22.57
N LYS A 289 4.35 0.24 -23.79
CA LYS A 289 3.07 -0.45 -24.03
C LYS A 289 2.96 -1.76 -23.23
N LYS A 290 4.07 -2.46 -23.05
CA LYS A 290 4.15 -3.70 -22.29
C LYS A 290 4.03 -3.48 -20.78
N PHE A 291 4.61 -2.40 -20.25
CA PHE A 291 4.57 -2.05 -18.83
C PHE A 291 3.32 -1.24 -18.45
N ALA A 292 2.57 -0.76 -19.45
CA ALA A 292 1.40 0.08 -19.20
C ALA A 292 0.39 -0.60 -18.28
N GLU A 293 0.06 0.08 -17.20
CA GLU A 293 -0.90 -0.36 -16.19
C GLU A 293 -1.87 0.77 -15.84
N VAL A 294 -3.05 0.37 -15.37
CA VAL A 294 -4.06 1.28 -14.84
C VAL A 294 -4.20 1.05 -13.33
N ALA A 295 -4.16 2.13 -12.56
CA ALA A 295 -4.29 2.06 -11.11
C ALA A 295 -5.66 1.51 -10.71
N ALA A 296 -5.68 0.47 -9.86
CA ALA A 296 -6.90 -0.20 -9.42
C ALA A 296 -7.89 0.74 -8.71
N THR A 297 -7.37 1.74 -7.98
CA THR A 297 -8.15 2.68 -7.16
C THR A 297 -8.67 3.89 -7.94
N THR A 298 -7.87 4.46 -8.84
CA THR A 298 -8.16 5.76 -9.48
C THR A 298 -8.47 5.65 -10.97
N GLY A 299 -8.23 4.50 -11.59
CA GLY A 299 -8.34 4.33 -13.03
C GLY A 299 -7.30 5.12 -13.86
N ARG A 300 -6.34 5.80 -13.19
CA ARG A 300 -5.30 6.57 -13.88
C ARG A 300 -4.24 5.64 -14.49
N THR A 301 -3.75 5.97 -15.68
CA THR A 301 -2.56 5.34 -16.24
C THR A 301 -1.36 5.60 -15.32
N ARG A 302 -0.60 4.57 -15.04
CA ARG A 302 0.63 4.67 -14.24
C ARG A 302 1.77 5.14 -15.13
N ARG A 303 2.65 5.96 -14.58
CA ARG A 303 3.98 6.19 -15.13
C ARG A 303 4.78 4.92 -14.94
N VAL A 304 5.56 4.53 -15.92
CA VAL A 304 6.31 3.27 -15.93
C VAL A 304 7.79 3.54 -16.13
N GLY A 305 8.63 2.72 -15.55
CA GLY A 305 10.08 2.81 -15.63
C GLY A 305 10.75 1.45 -15.50
N TRP A 306 12.04 1.39 -15.81
CA TRP A 306 12.87 0.22 -15.59
C TRP A 306 13.03 -0.07 -14.08
N LEU A 307 13.41 -1.30 -13.75
CA LEU A 307 13.73 -1.64 -12.36
C LEU A 307 14.88 -0.75 -11.85
N ASP A 308 14.67 -0.21 -10.66
CA ASP A 308 15.62 0.64 -9.95
C ASP A 308 16.14 -0.10 -8.71
N LEU A 309 17.37 -0.58 -8.80
CA LEU A 309 18.00 -1.34 -7.71
C LEU A 309 18.53 -0.43 -6.59
N GLU A 310 18.72 0.86 -6.85
CA GLU A 310 19.11 1.81 -5.80
C GLU A 310 17.99 1.97 -4.78
N ILE A 311 16.74 2.14 -5.24
CA ILE A 311 15.60 2.19 -4.32
C ILE A 311 15.34 0.84 -3.65
N VAL A 312 15.55 -0.29 -4.34
CA VAL A 312 15.39 -1.62 -3.72
C VAL A 312 16.38 -1.80 -2.56
N ARG A 313 17.66 -1.46 -2.76
CA ARG A 313 18.67 -1.50 -1.69
C ARG A 313 18.30 -0.59 -0.51
N THR A 314 17.86 0.63 -0.82
CA THR A 314 17.42 1.59 0.20
C THR A 314 16.22 1.06 0.98
N ALA A 315 15.23 0.47 0.30
CA ALA A 315 14.07 -0.13 0.96
C ALA A 315 14.47 -1.31 1.87
N VAL A 316 15.40 -2.15 1.41
CA VAL A 316 15.95 -3.26 2.20
C VAL A 316 16.60 -2.75 3.48
N ALA A 317 17.47 -1.75 3.38
CA ALA A 317 18.18 -1.18 4.53
C ALA A 317 17.23 -0.46 5.49
N LEU A 318 16.31 0.37 4.98
CA LEU A 318 15.38 1.18 5.78
C LEU A 318 14.36 0.33 6.51
N SER A 319 13.85 -0.70 5.85
CA SER A 319 12.75 -1.52 6.36
C SER A 319 13.21 -2.81 7.03
N GLY A 320 14.51 -3.13 7.00
CA GLY A 320 15.03 -4.39 7.52
C GLY A 320 14.47 -5.60 6.76
N VAL A 321 14.33 -5.48 5.44
CA VAL A 321 13.82 -6.58 4.60
C VAL A 321 14.72 -7.80 4.74
N THR A 322 14.12 -8.94 5.05
CA THR A 322 14.84 -10.23 5.20
C THR A 322 14.81 -11.08 3.94
N GLU A 323 13.82 -10.85 3.10
CA GLU A 323 13.62 -11.59 1.86
C GLU A 323 12.73 -10.80 0.88
N LEU A 324 12.91 -11.03 -0.43
CA LEU A 324 12.14 -10.38 -1.47
C LEU A 324 11.09 -11.33 -2.06
N CYS A 325 9.96 -10.71 -2.45
CA CYS A 325 9.00 -11.28 -3.38
C CYS A 325 9.04 -10.47 -4.68
N LEU A 326 9.60 -11.04 -5.74
CA LEU A 326 9.67 -10.43 -7.07
C LEU A 326 8.36 -10.70 -7.82
N THR A 327 7.63 -9.67 -8.15
CA THR A 327 6.34 -9.77 -8.87
C THR A 327 6.45 -9.34 -10.32
N LYS A 328 5.50 -9.76 -11.15
CA LYS A 328 5.39 -9.32 -12.55
C LYS A 328 6.61 -9.70 -13.43
N LEU A 329 7.31 -10.80 -13.12
CA LEU A 329 8.43 -11.26 -13.95
C LEU A 329 7.96 -11.69 -15.34
N ASP A 330 6.75 -12.23 -15.44
CA ASP A 330 6.05 -12.59 -16.68
C ASP A 330 5.90 -11.43 -17.66
N VAL A 331 5.73 -10.21 -17.14
CA VAL A 331 5.59 -9.01 -17.99
C VAL A 331 6.86 -8.73 -18.80
N LEU A 332 8.03 -9.18 -18.37
CA LEU A 332 9.29 -8.99 -19.10
C LEU A 332 9.50 -10.01 -20.25
N SER A 333 8.70 -11.09 -20.33
CA SER A 333 8.78 -12.07 -21.43
C SER A 333 8.59 -11.39 -22.80
N GLY A 334 9.39 -11.79 -23.79
CA GLY A 334 9.40 -11.20 -25.13
C GLY A 334 10.28 -9.96 -25.28
N LEU A 335 11.01 -9.54 -24.23
CA LEU A 335 12.06 -8.52 -24.34
C LEU A 335 13.41 -9.21 -24.66
N ASN A 336 14.18 -8.65 -25.61
CA ASN A 336 15.53 -9.10 -25.90
C ASN A 336 16.56 -8.58 -24.89
N GLU A 337 16.34 -7.34 -24.42
CA GLU A 337 17.18 -6.65 -23.47
C GLU A 337 16.33 -5.95 -22.41
N ILE A 338 16.81 -5.95 -21.18
CA ILE A 338 16.16 -5.34 -20.03
C ILE A 338 17.16 -4.38 -19.38
N GLN A 339 16.80 -3.10 -19.31
CA GLN A 339 17.60 -2.12 -18.60
C GLN A 339 17.31 -2.19 -17.09
N VAL A 340 18.35 -2.12 -16.27
CA VAL A 340 18.25 -2.10 -14.82
C VAL A 340 19.10 -0.96 -14.30
N CYS A 341 18.52 -0.02 -13.58
CA CYS A 341 19.27 1.02 -12.91
C CYS A 341 20.00 0.43 -11.70
N VAL A 342 21.32 0.56 -11.69
CA VAL A 342 22.19 0.00 -10.64
C VAL A 342 22.76 1.08 -9.71
N GLY A 343 22.51 2.36 -9.99
CA GLY A 343 22.96 3.49 -9.19
C GLY A 343 22.66 4.81 -9.89
N TYR A 344 22.98 5.90 -9.23
CA TYR A 344 22.75 7.26 -9.73
C TYR A 344 24.03 8.06 -9.86
N LYS A 345 23.98 9.09 -10.72
CA LYS A 345 24.92 10.20 -10.71
C LYS A 345 24.16 11.51 -10.60
N LEU A 346 24.64 12.40 -9.75
CA LEU A 346 24.16 13.77 -9.66
C LEU A 346 25.32 14.71 -9.98
N ASN A 347 25.18 15.55 -11.00
CA ASN A 347 26.24 16.45 -11.48
C ASN A 347 27.55 15.71 -11.79
N GLY A 348 27.45 14.50 -12.38
CA GLY A 348 28.59 13.66 -12.77
C GLY A 348 29.28 12.90 -11.63
N LYS A 349 28.81 13.03 -10.39
CA LYS A 349 29.32 12.31 -9.22
C LYS A 349 28.36 11.19 -8.85
N ASP A 350 28.90 10.07 -8.37
CA ASP A 350 28.09 8.97 -7.87
C ASP A 350 27.25 9.45 -6.68
N ALA A 351 25.99 9.06 -6.64
CA ALA A 351 25.01 9.41 -5.63
C ALA A 351 24.13 8.21 -5.28
N THR A 352 23.64 8.18 -4.04
CA THR A 352 22.64 7.22 -3.56
C THR A 352 21.32 7.95 -3.31
N TYR A 353 20.26 7.19 -3.02
CA TYR A 353 18.98 7.78 -2.62
C TYR A 353 19.11 8.69 -1.38
N ALA A 354 20.01 8.35 -0.45
CA ALA A 354 20.22 9.13 0.77
C ALA A 354 20.96 10.47 0.53
N ASP A 355 21.62 10.63 -0.62
CA ASP A 355 22.39 11.84 -0.98
C ASP A 355 21.52 12.89 -1.68
N VAL A 356 20.27 12.60 -2.01
CA VAL A 356 19.40 13.44 -2.85
C VAL A 356 18.04 13.68 -2.21
N ASP A 357 17.51 14.88 -2.39
CA ASP A 357 16.11 15.16 -2.08
C ASP A 357 15.19 14.76 -3.26
N ALA A 358 13.87 14.92 -3.08
CA ALA A 358 12.89 14.54 -4.12
C ALA A 358 13.04 15.35 -5.43
N TYR A 359 13.52 16.59 -5.35
CA TYR A 359 13.71 17.44 -6.54
C TYR A 359 15.02 17.11 -7.25
N GLU A 360 16.05 16.77 -6.50
CA GLU A 360 17.33 16.30 -7.02
C GLU A 360 17.21 14.90 -7.60
N LEU A 361 16.40 14.01 -6.97
CA LEU A 361 16.10 12.68 -7.49
C LEU A 361 15.46 12.73 -8.89
N GLY A 362 14.72 13.79 -9.20
CA GLY A 362 14.19 14.04 -10.56
C GLY A 362 15.26 14.47 -11.59
N LYS A 363 16.51 14.71 -11.16
CA LYS A 363 17.61 15.22 -12.00
C LYS A 363 18.80 14.25 -12.05
N VAL A 364 18.74 13.13 -11.36
CA VAL A 364 19.83 12.14 -11.40
C VAL A 364 19.93 11.49 -12.77
N ASP A 365 21.15 11.19 -13.17
CA ASP A 365 21.42 10.32 -14.30
C ASP A 365 21.46 8.87 -13.80
N CYS A 366 20.58 8.03 -14.30
CA CYS A 366 20.56 6.59 -13.98
C CYS A 366 21.76 5.89 -14.62
N VAL A 367 22.49 5.12 -13.82
CA VAL A 367 23.53 4.21 -14.32
C VAL A 367 22.86 2.88 -14.64
N TYR A 368 22.76 2.54 -15.92
CA TYR A 368 22.09 1.33 -16.37
C TYR A 368 23.07 0.19 -16.60
N ARG A 369 22.62 -1.03 -16.24
CA ARG A 369 23.18 -2.30 -16.66
C ARG A 369 22.15 -3.00 -17.56
N THR A 370 22.56 -3.46 -18.73
CA THR A 370 21.72 -4.23 -19.63
C THR A 370 21.77 -5.71 -19.25
N ALA A 371 20.64 -6.28 -18.92
CA ALA A 371 20.47 -7.72 -18.77
C ALA A 371 19.91 -8.32 -20.07
N LYS A 372 20.31 -9.57 -20.38
CA LYS A 372 19.68 -10.31 -21.48
C LYS A 372 18.25 -10.66 -21.10
N GLY A 373 17.31 -10.41 -21.99
CA GLY A 373 15.93 -10.80 -21.83
C GLY A 373 15.67 -12.27 -22.25
N TRP A 374 14.40 -12.63 -22.28
CA TRP A 374 13.91 -13.93 -22.71
C TRP A 374 12.62 -13.76 -23.51
N THR A 375 12.38 -14.70 -24.44
CA THR A 375 11.21 -14.67 -25.33
C THR A 375 10.11 -15.63 -24.88
N GLU A 376 10.44 -16.59 -24.03
CA GLU A 376 9.55 -17.64 -23.57
C GLU A 376 8.46 -17.09 -22.67
N ASP A 377 7.26 -17.65 -22.79
CA ASP A 377 6.18 -17.43 -21.81
C ASP A 377 6.48 -18.23 -20.52
N ILE A 378 6.68 -17.53 -19.43
CA ILE A 378 7.00 -18.10 -18.12
C ILE A 378 5.78 -18.27 -17.20
N SER A 379 4.57 -17.95 -17.67
CA SER A 379 3.37 -17.93 -16.83
C SER A 379 3.03 -19.29 -16.18
N LYS A 380 3.51 -20.36 -16.80
CA LYS A 380 3.31 -21.75 -16.32
C LYS A 380 4.44 -22.29 -15.45
N ALA A 381 5.55 -21.56 -15.31
CA ALA A 381 6.66 -22.00 -14.46
C ALA A 381 6.23 -22.05 -12.98
N ARG A 382 6.64 -23.10 -12.27
CA ARG A 382 6.35 -23.30 -10.84
C ARG A 382 7.61 -23.57 -10.02
N THR A 383 8.74 -23.76 -10.66
CA THR A 383 10.07 -23.86 -10.04
C THR A 383 11.04 -22.88 -10.70
N LEU A 384 12.15 -22.57 -10.02
CA LEU A 384 13.17 -21.67 -10.56
C LEU A 384 13.82 -22.25 -11.83
N GLU A 385 14.01 -23.56 -11.85
CA GLU A 385 14.66 -24.31 -12.94
C GLU A 385 13.82 -24.30 -14.23
N GLU A 386 12.51 -24.13 -14.12
CA GLU A 386 11.61 -24.00 -15.28
C GLU A 386 11.69 -22.62 -15.94
N LEU A 387 12.30 -21.63 -15.27
CA LEU A 387 12.53 -20.31 -15.86
C LEU A 387 13.68 -20.38 -16.89
N PRO A 388 13.62 -19.61 -18.00
CA PRO A 388 14.74 -19.43 -18.90
C PRO A 388 16.00 -18.97 -18.16
N ALA A 389 17.18 -19.40 -18.62
CA ALA A 389 18.45 -19.07 -17.97
C ALA A 389 18.66 -17.55 -17.77
N ASN A 390 18.20 -16.72 -18.72
CA ASN A 390 18.28 -15.27 -18.59
C ASN A 390 17.32 -14.71 -17.50
N ALA A 391 16.14 -15.31 -17.32
CA ALA A 391 15.22 -14.95 -16.25
C ALA A 391 15.80 -15.35 -14.87
N GLN A 392 16.42 -16.52 -14.76
CA GLN A 392 17.14 -16.93 -13.54
C GLN A 392 18.29 -15.96 -13.24
N ALA A 393 19.07 -15.58 -14.26
CA ALA A 393 20.16 -14.61 -14.11
C ALA A 393 19.65 -13.21 -13.68
N TYR A 394 18.49 -12.79 -14.16
CA TYR A 394 17.84 -11.55 -13.74
C TYR A 394 17.45 -11.59 -12.26
N VAL A 395 16.83 -12.68 -11.80
CA VAL A 395 16.50 -12.88 -10.37
C VAL A 395 17.75 -12.84 -9.52
N LYS A 396 18.80 -13.56 -9.93
CA LYS A 396 20.10 -13.59 -9.21
C LYS A 396 20.75 -12.20 -9.12
N MET A 397 20.70 -11.41 -10.19
CA MET A 397 21.21 -10.04 -10.19
C MET A 397 20.49 -9.17 -9.15
N ILE A 398 19.16 -9.32 -8.99
CA ILE A 398 18.39 -8.61 -7.98
C ILE A 398 18.80 -9.04 -6.58
N GLU A 399 18.96 -10.34 -6.32
CA GLU A 399 19.43 -10.89 -5.04
C GLU A 399 20.81 -10.32 -4.65
N GLU A 400 21.75 -10.38 -5.58
CA GLU A 400 23.11 -9.87 -5.36
C GLU A 400 23.12 -8.37 -5.06
N ALA A 401 22.31 -7.59 -5.77
CA ALA A 401 22.22 -6.15 -5.57
C ALA A 401 21.49 -5.77 -4.28
N ALA A 402 20.45 -6.50 -3.92
CA ALA A 402 19.65 -6.25 -2.72
C ALA A 402 20.31 -6.78 -1.43
N GLY A 403 21.19 -7.77 -1.55
CA GLY A 403 21.85 -8.42 -0.42
C GLY A 403 20.92 -9.35 0.39
N VAL A 404 19.74 -9.67 -0.13
CA VAL A 404 18.76 -10.56 0.49
C VAL A 404 18.15 -11.51 -0.55
N PRO A 405 17.71 -12.72 -0.18
CA PRO A 405 17.19 -13.71 -1.14
C PRO A 405 15.84 -13.29 -1.72
N VAL A 406 15.62 -13.61 -3.00
CA VAL A 406 14.28 -13.60 -3.63
C VAL A 406 13.64 -14.96 -3.38
N LYS A 407 12.74 -15.07 -2.42
CA LYS A 407 12.10 -16.35 -2.06
C LYS A 407 10.81 -16.63 -2.82
N TRP A 408 10.16 -15.63 -3.34
CA TRP A 408 8.93 -15.78 -4.13
C TRP A 408 9.06 -15.04 -5.44
N ILE A 409 8.61 -15.64 -6.54
CA ILE A 409 8.65 -15.05 -7.87
C ILE A 409 7.26 -15.18 -8.48
N GLY A 410 6.61 -14.04 -8.72
CA GLY A 410 5.31 -13.98 -9.39
C GLY A 410 5.47 -14.01 -10.90
N VAL A 411 4.86 -15.01 -11.52
CA VAL A 411 4.91 -15.29 -12.97
C VAL A 411 3.52 -15.16 -13.64
N GLY A 412 2.57 -14.54 -12.97
CA GLY A 412 1.21 -14.27 -13.46
C GLY A 412 0.36 -13.58 -12.38
N PRO A 413 -0.87 -13.17 -12.70
CA PRO A 413 -1.73 -12.45 -11.78
C PRO A 413 -2.41 -13.35 -10.74
N GLU A 414 -2.61 -14.65 -11.04
CA GLU A 414 -3.32 -15.58 -10.19
C GLU A 414 -2.48 -15.95 -8.95
N ARG A 415 -3.15 -16.34 -7.87
CA ARG A 415 -2.52 -16.78 -6.63
C ARG A 415 -1.46 -17.86 -6.87
N ASP A 416 -1.79 -18.88 -7.66
CA ASP A 416 -0.92 -20.05 -7.93
C ASP A 416 0.23 -19.75 -8.90
N ALA A 417 0.18 -18.62 -9.60
CA ALA A 417 1.26 -18.18 -10.47
C ALA A 417 2.40 -17.56 -9.64
N THR A 418 2.92 -18.35 -8.68
CA THR A 418 3.99 -17.95 -7.76
C THR A 418 4.97 -19.12 -7.57
N ILE A 419 6.23 -18.90 -7.92
CA ILE A 419 7.32 -19.82 -7.62
C ILE A 419 7.78 -19.56 -6.18
N ARG A 420 7.94 -20.61 -5.39
CA ARG A 420 8.55 -20.57 -4.06
C ARG A 420 9.93 -21.23 -4.10
N ARG A 421 10.93 -20.55 -3.56
CA ARG A 421 12.32 -21.03 -3.45
C ARG A 421 12.66 -21.41 -2.00
#